data_833a1fb6ea47f1231200ddd406118c63
#
_entry.id   833a1fb6ea47f1231200ddd406118c63
#
_cell.length_a   1.000
_cell.length_b   1.000
_cell.length_c   1.000
_cell.angle_alpha   90.00
_cell.angle_beta   90.00
_cell.angle_gamma   90.00
#
_symmetry.space_group_name_H-M   'P 1'
#
loop_
_entity.id
_entity.type
_entity.pdbx_description
1 polymer ?
#
loop_
_entity_poly.entity_id
_entity_poly.type
_entity_poly.pdbx_seq_one_letter_code
_entity_poly.pdbx_strand_id
1 'polypeptide(L)'
;MRLRLRQFRLRTGPHEHRVVQPWEPSRRISLSAPEPIGALFGDQEGLSRLSGLFSFAACSRHTIVHLPLRDSPQPDEGFGTPVDLVLVHHTLGLRAAKWPALRRKLVRGTPLTADTDESRTARDAARWAERVRRADFSGRVRHATHAGTFFLFGNRDVFAATAMDLAEAAGRGPCQKGVAQGHAALMTALPTLAQAPGGGHDVEVLVLFKPRPPHAHVARPGS
;
A
#
# COMPACT_ATOMS: atom_id res chain seq x y z
N MET A 1 2.02 -15.38 6.05
CA MET A 1 0.76 -14.71 6.50
C MET A 1 -0.39 -15.08 5.60
N ARG A 2 -1.61 -15.26 6.14
CA ARG A 2 -2.82 -15.58 5.36
C ARG A 2 -3.67 -14.33 5.12
N LEU A 3 -3.93 -14.01 3.86
CA LEU A 3 -4.72 -12.84 3.45
C LEU A 3 -6.12 -13.26 2.99
N ARG A 4 -7.15 -12.58 3.48
CA ARG A 4 -8.53 -12.69 2.99
C ARG A 4 -8.80 -11.53 2.05
N LEU A 5 -9.10 -11.83 0.79
CA LEU A 5 -9.22 -10.87 -0.29
C LEU A 5 -10.57 -11.03 -1.02
N ARG A 6 -10.98 -9.98 -1.72
CA ARG A 6 -12.01 -10.02 -2.77
C ARG A 6 -11.32 -9.90 -4.12
N GLN A 7 -11.61 -10.81 -5.03
CA GLN A 7 -11.08 -10.79 -6.38
C GLN A 7 -12.15 -10.33 -7.37
N PHE A 8 -11.76 -9.49 -8.29
CA PHE A 8 -12.58 -9.00 -9.40
C PHE A 8 -11.87 -9.31 -10.71
N ARG A 9 -12.63 -9.78 -11.71
CA ARG A 9 -12.17 -9.94 -13.08
C ARG A 9 -12.91 -8.92 -13.94
N LEU A 10 -12.19 -7.96 -14.48
CA LEU A 10 -12.75 -6.81 -15.17
C LEU A 10 -12.28 -6.81 -16.63
N ARG A 11 -13.21 -6.70 -17.57
CA ARG A 11 -12.89 -6.52 -18.98
C ARG A 11 -12.97 -5.06 -19.37
N THR A 12 -11.94 -4.59 -20.09
CA THR A 12 -11.90 -3.24 -20.69
C THR A 12 -11.36 -3.37 -22.10
N GLY A 13 -12.27 -3.39 -23.08
CA GLY A 13 -11.94 -3.77 -24.45
C GLY A 13 -11.39 -5.21 -24.52
N PRO A 14 -10.27 -5.43 -25.22
CA PRO A 14 -9.66 -6.76 -25.35
C PRO A 14 -8.89 -7.19 -24.08
N HIS A 15 -8.69 -6.30 -23.10
CA HIS A 15 -7.89 -6.58 -21.92
C HIS A 15 -8.75 -7.04 -20.74
N GLU A 16 -8.32 -8.12 -20.10
CA GLU A 16 -8.84 -8.57 -18.83
C GLU A 16 -7.89 -8.11 -17.71
N HIS A 17 -8.45 -7.46 -16.68
CA HIS A 17 -7.73 -7.03 -15.50
C HIS A 17 -8.22 -7.82 -14.29
N ARG A 18 -7.29 -8.42 -13.56
CA ARG A 18 -7.55 -9.03 -12.27
C ARG A 18 -7.23 -8.00 -11.18
N VAL A 19 -8.23 -7.64 -10.40
CA VAL A 19 -8.09 -6.72 -9.26
C VAL A 19 -8.40 -7.47 -7.98
N VAL A 20 -7.63 -7.21 -6.93
CA VAL A 20 -7.92 -7.70 -5.58
C VAL A 20 -8.01 -6.54 -4.60
N GLN A 21 -8.86 -6.71 -3.59
CA GLN A 21 -9.01 -5.82 -2.44
C GLN A 21 -8.96 -6.63 -1.15
N PRO A 22 -8.54 -6.05 -0.01
CA PRO A 22 -8.79 -6.66 1.29
C PRO A 22 -10.27 -7.00 1.46
N TRP A 23 -10.56 -8.13 2.09
CA TRP A 23 -11.95 -8.54 2.37
C TRP A 23 -12.65 -7.54 3.27
N GLU A 24 -11.96 -7.08 4.30
CA GLU A 24 -12.41 -6.06 5.23
C GLU A 24 -11.79 -4.70 4.91
N PRO A 25 -12.51 -3.60 5.13
CA PRO A 25 -11.95 -2.26 5.00
C PRO A 25 -10.69 -2.08 5.86
N SER A 26 -9.68 -1.48 5.30
CA SER A 26 -8.39 -1.23 5.97
C SER A 26 -8.48 -0.03 6.92
N ARG A 27 -9.31 -0.11 7.96
CA ARG A 27 -9.54 1.00 8.91
C ARG A 27 -8.33 1.38 9.77
N ARG A 28 -7.28 0.55 9.77
CA ARG A 28 -6.06 0.73 10.57
C ARG A 28 -4.90 1.32 9.78
N ILE A 29 -5.18 1.76 8.55
CA ILE A 29 -4.22 2.38 7.66
C ILE A 29 -4.90 3.62 7.06
N SER A 30 -4.15 4.69 6.93
CA SER A 30 -4.53 5.86 6.13
C SER A 30 -3.35 6.32 5.29
N LEU A 31 -3.66 6.92 4.14
CA LEU A 31 -2.67 7.42 3.20
C LEU A 31 -3.11 8.80 2.71
N SER A 32 -2.21 9.77 2.79
CA SER A 32 -2.36 11.08 2.16
C SER A 32 -1.61 11.16 0.84
N ALA A 33 -2.16 11.92 -0.11
CA ALA A 33 -1.50 12.20 -1.38
C ALA A 33 -0.15 12.87 -1.15
N PRO A 34 0.94 12.39 -1.79
CA PRO A 34 2.23 13.04 -1.69
C PRO A 34 2.27 14.30 -2.59
N GLU A 35 2.31 15.48 -1.97
CA GLU A 35 2.35 16.79 -2.64
C GLU A 35 3.30 17.76 -1.91
N PRO A 36 4.64 17.64 -1.99
CA PRO A 36 5.46 16.53 -2.51
C PRO A 36 5.68 15.39 -1.53
N ILE A 37 5.33 15.56 -0.25
CA ILE A 37 5.48 14.57 0.82
C ILE A 37 4.11 14.08 1.24
N GLY A 38 3.90 12.76 1.20
CA GLY A 38 2.72 12.09 1.73
C GLY A 38 3.04 11.31 3.00
N ALA A 39 2.00 10.89 3.72
CA ALA A 39 2.14 10.09 4.91
C ALA A 39 1.24 8.86 4.85
N LEU A 40 1.85 7.72 5.13
CA LEU A 40 1.18 6.43 5.34
C LEU A 40 1.20 6.16 6.84
N PHE A 41 0.04 6.25 7.48
CA PHE A 41 -0.10 5.91 8.90
C PHE A 41 -0.66 4.50 9.05
N GLY A 42 -0.16 3.79 10.04
CA GLY A 42 -0.71 2.50 10.44
C GLY A 42 -0.29 2.09 11.84
N ASP A 43 -1.13 1.30 12.51
CA ASP A 43 -0.75 0.58 13.71
C ASP A 43 -0.08 -0.76 13.35
N GLN A 44 0.30 -1.54 14.35
CA GLN A 44 0.97 -2.82 14.16
C GLN A 44 0.19 -3.75 13.22
N GLU A 45 -1.11 -3.89 13.42
CA GLU A 45 -1.96 -4.76 12.60
C GLU A 45 -2.11 -4.21 11.17
N GLY A 46 -2.32 -2.89 11.04
CA GLY A 46 -2.45 -2.21 9.77
C GLY A 46 -1.19 -2.37 8.92
N LEU A 47 -0.02 -2.04 9.47
CA LEU A 47 1.26 -2.16 8.77
C LEU A 47 1.61 -3.62 8.44
N SER A 48 1.32 -4.58 9.34
CA SER A 48 1.50 -6.00 9.07
C SER A 48 0.61 -6.48 7.91
N ARG A 49 -0.65 -6.08 7.87
CA ARG A 49 -1.55 -6.41 6.75
C ARG A 49 -1.08 -5.78 5.44
N LEU A 50 -0.61 -4.54 5.50
CA LEU A 50 -0.07 -3.85 4.33
C LEU A 50 1.19 -4.54 3.80
N SER A 51 2.11 -4.93 4.68
CA SER A 51 3.26 -5.76 4.35
C SER A 51 2.85 -7.02 3.59
N GLY A 52 1.84 -7.75 4.08
CA GLY A 52 1.30 -8.93 3.41
C GLY A 52 0.76 -8.61 2.00
N LEU A 53 0.09 -7.47 1.81
CA LEU A 53 -0.43 -7.07 0.50
C LEU A 53 0.68 -6.69 -0.48
N PHE A 54 1.75 -6.05 -0.02
CA PHE A 54 2.95 -5.80 -0.85
C PHE A 54 3.66 -7.12 -1.20
N SER A 55 3.79 -8.05 -0.26
CA SER A 55 4.32 -9.40 -0.52
C SER A 55 3.46 -10.16 -1.55
N PHE A 56 2.14 -10.07 -1.45
CA PHE A 56 1.22 -10.62 -2.45
C PHE A 56 1.42 -9.96 -3.83
N ALA A 57 1.54 -8.63 -3.89
CA ALA A 57 1.80 -7.90 -5.14
C ALA A 57 3.13 -8.33 -5.78
N ALA A 58 4.17 -8.55 -4.97
CA ALA A 58 5.46 -9.05 -5.43
C ALA A 58 5.34 -10.41 -6.13
N CYS A 59 4.46 -11.30 -5.66
CA CYS A 59 4.26 -12.63 -6.23
C CYS A 59 3.20 -12.70 -7.33
N SER A 60 2.39 -11.65 -7.52
CA SER A 60 1.18 -11.65 -8.36
C SER A 60 1.25 -10.61 -9.47
N ARG A 61 2.24 -10.74 -10.38
CA ARG A 61 2.54 -9.77 -11.46
C ARG A 61 1.37 -9.43 -12.39
N HIS A 62 0.33 -10.26 -12.44
CA HIS A 62 -0.86 -10.06 -13.29
C HIS A 62 -2.06 -9.54 -12.52
N THR A 63 -1.87 -9.14 -11.27
CA THR A 63 -2.95 -8.70 -10.38
C THR A 63 -2.69 -7.27 -9.93
N ILE A 64 -3.71 -6.43 -10.00
CA ILE A 64 -3.74 -5.10 -9.42
C ILE A 64 -4.23 -5.25 -7.98
N VAL A 65 -3.47 -4.72 -7.02
CA VAL A 65 -3.90 -4.67 -5.61
C VAL A 65 -4.47 -3.27 -5.33
N HIS A 66 -5.73 -3.20 -4.93
CA HIS A 66 -6.40 -1.94 -4.60
C HIS A 66 -6.77 -1.91 -3.11
N LEU A 67 -6.29 -0.90 -2.42
CA LEU A 67 -6.65 -0.59 -1.04
C LEU A 67 -7.52 0.67 -1.03
N PRO A 68 -8.83 0.56 -0.73
CA PRO A 68 -9.70 1.71 -0.57
C PRO A 68 -9.42 2.37 0.79
N LEU A 69 -8.53 3.37 0.82
CA LEU A 69 -8.08 4.06 2.04
C LEU A 69 -8.67 5.47 2.18
N ARG A 70 -9.27 6.01 1.13
CA ARG A 70 -9.79 7.38 1.12
C ARG A 70 -10.78 7.66 2.24
N ASP A 71 -11.64 6.68 2.54
CA ASP A 71 -12.67 6.79 3.56
C ASP A 71 -12.19 6.23 4.92
N SER A 72 -10.91 5.88 5.04
CA SER A 72 -10.33 5.46 6.30
C SER A 72 -10.19 6.64 7.26
N PRO A 73 -10.39 6.43 8.57
CA PRO A 73 -10.16 7.47 9.57
C PRO A 73 -8.75 8.03 9.45
N GLN A 74 -8.62 9.33 9.30
CA GLN A 74 -7.33 10.02 9.25
C GLN A 74 -6.86 10.32 10.67
N PRO A 75 -5.55 10.34 10.90
CA PRO A 75 -5.01 10.86 12.16
C PRO A 75 -5.21 12.38 12.25
N ASP A 76 -5.28 12.90 13.48
CA ASP A 76 -5.51 14.33 13.74
C ASP A 76 -4.38 15.25 13.24
N GLU A 77 -3.23 14.67 12.90
CA GLU A 77 -2.05 15.42 12.44
C GLU A 77 -2.17 16.03 11.02
N GLY A 78 -3.29 15.84 10.33
CA GLY A 78 -3.65 16.63 9.14
C GLY A 78 -2.67 16.57 7.95
N PHE A 79 -2.20 15.40 7.58
CA PHE A 79 -1.31 15.22 6.42
C PHE A 79 -2.09 15.10 5.10
N GLY A 80 -2.37 16.24 4.47
CA GLY A 80 -2.82 16.27 3.06
C GLY A 80 -4.16 15.59 2.75
N THR A 81 -4.45 15.40 1.47
CA THR A 81 -5.71 14.81 0.99
C THR A 81 -5.70 13.29 1.06
N PRO A 82 -6.71 12.64 1.68
CA PRO A 82 -6.80 11.18 1.70
C PRO A 82 -6.94 10.57 0.30
N VAL A 83 -6.20 9.48 0.04
CA VAL A 83 -6.23 8.76 -1.24
C VAL A 83 -6.29 7.26 -1.07
N ASP A 84 -6.84 6.57 -2.08
CA ASP A 84 -6.71 5.13 -2.21
C ASP A 84 -5.29 4.75 -2.65
N LEU A 85 -4.84 3.54 -2.33
CA LEU A 85 -3.57 2.99 -2.81
C LEU A 85 -3.81 1.89 -3.84
N VAL A 86 -3.09 1.96 -4.97
CA VAL A 86 -3.10 0.92 -5.99
C VAL A 86 -1.68 0.46 -6.30
N LEU A 87 -1.41 -0.83 -6.11
CA LEU A 87 -0.14 -1.46 -6.45
C LEU A 87 -0.29 -2.15 -7.81
N VAL A 88 0.59 -1.82 -8.73
CA VAL A 88 0.55 -2.31 -10.11
C VAL A 88 1.93 -2.80 -10.53
N HIS A 89 2.02 -4.05 -10.98
CA HIS A 89 3.25 -4.49 -11.62
C HIS A 89 3.41 -3.76 -12.97
N HIS A 90 4.61 -3.23 -13.24
CA HIS A 90 4.86 -2.40 -14.43
C HIS A 90 4.52 -3.09 -15.76
N THR A 91 4.60 -4.44 -15.81
CA THR A 91 4.25 -5.23 -17.02
C THR A 91 2.78 -5.18 -17.39
N LEU A 92 1.89 -4.76 -16.47
CA LEU A 92 0.46 -4.66 -16.75
C LEU A 92 0.09 -3.49 -17.66
N GLY A 93 0.98 -2.51 -17.85
CA GLY A 93 0.74 -1.35 -18.71
C GLY A 93 -0.50 -0.53 -18.33
N LEU A 94 -0.97 -0.61 -17.07
CA LEU A 94 -2.12 0.15 -16.61
C LEU A 94 -1.83 1.65 -16.68
N ARG A 95 -2.69 2.40 -17.36
CA ARG A 95 -2.69 3.87 -17.32
C ARG A 95 -3.59 4.35 -16.19
N ALA A 96 -3.10 5.22 -15.30
CA ALA A 96 -3.88 5.76 -14.17
C ALA A 96 -5.22 6.37 -14.60
N ALA A 97 -5.26 7.04 -15.75
CA ALA A 97 -6.47 7.63 -16.31
C ALA A 97 -7.60 6.62 -16.62
N LYS A 98 -7.28 5.33 -16.80
CA LYS A 98 -8.30 4.29 -17.02
C LYS A 98 -8.91 3.76 -15.70
N TRP A 99 -8.29 4.06 -14.58
CA TRP A 99 -8.67 3.52 -13.27
C TRP A 99 -10.09 3.89 -12.82
N PRO A 100 -10.59 5.14 -12.97
CA PRO A 100 -11.94 5.48 -12.54
C PRO A 100 -13.01 4.61 -13.21
N ALA A 101 -12.82 4.25 -14.48
CA ALA A 101 -13.72 3.37 -15.20
C ALA A 101 -13.64 1.91 -14.72
N LEU A 102 -12.45 1.42 -14.35
CA LEU A 102 -12.26 0.10 -13.75
C LEU A 102 -12.84 0.05 -12.33
N ARG A 103 -12.57 1.07 -11.50
CA ARG A 103 -13.02 1.14 -10.11
C ARG A 103 -14.54 1.07 -10.00
N ARG A 104 -15.28 1.73 -10.89
CA ARG A 104 -16.77 1.67 -10.92
C ARG A 104 -17.31 0.26 -11.15
N LYS A 105 -16.52 -0.66 -11.72
CA LYS A 105 -16.90 -2.06 -11.96
C LYS A 105 -16.58 -3.00 -10.80
N LEU A 106 -15.96 -2.52 -9.72
CA LEU A 106 -15.62 -3.32 -8.53
C LEU A 106 -16.85 -3.57 -7.63
N VAL A 107 -17.91 -4.20 -8.17
CA VAL A 107 -19.20 -4.32 -7.46
C VAL A 107 -19.36 -5.68 -6.78
N ARG A 108 -19.03 -6.79 -7.48
CA ARG A 108 -19.22 -8.14 -6.97
C ARG A 108 -17.93 -8.93 -7.04
N GLY A 109 -17.15 -8.89 -5.97
CA GLY A 109 -15.91 -9.66 -5.86
C GLY A 109 -16.16 -11.06 -5.32
N THR A 110 -15.41 -12.05 -5.82
CA THR A 110 -15.38 -13.41 -5.29
C THR A 110 -14.37 -13.53 -4.18
N PRO A 111 -14.63 -14.36 -3.14
CA PRO A 111 -13.66 -14.61 -2.08
C PRO A 111 -12.36 -15.21 -2.64
N LEU A 112 -11.23 -14.73 -2.16
CA LEU A 112 -9.92 -15.26 -2.44
C LEU A 112 -9.12 -15.33 -1.13
N THR A 113 -8.54 -16.48 -0.85
CA THR A 113 -7.54 -16.62 0.21
C THR A 113 -6.17 -16.77 -0.44
N ALA A 114 -5.19 -16.01 0.03
CA ALA A 114 -3.81 -16.08 -0.44
C ALA A 114 -2.87 -16.19 0.75
N ASP A 115 -1.90 -17.08 0.66
CA ASP A 115 -0.82 -17.19 1.62
C ASP A 115 0.41 -16.44 1.07
N THR A 116 1.08 -15.66 1.91
CA THR A 116 2.33 -14.99 1.57
C THR A 116 3.51 -15.86 2.00
N ASP A 117 4.49 -15.99 1.11
CA ASP A 117 5.74 -16.69 1.39
C ASP A 117 6.79 -15.68 1.88
N GLU A 118 7.00 -15.63 3.18
CA GLU A 118 7.93 -14.68 3.83
C GLU A 118 9.37 -14.95 3.42
N SER A 119 9.77 -16.22 3.29
CA SER A 119 11.12 -16.60 2.86
C SER A 119 11.41 -16.13 1.43
N ARG A 120 10.42 -16.27 0.54
CA ARG A 120 10.52 -15.76 -0.82
C ARG A 120 10.56 -14.23 -0.85
N THR A 121 9.73 -13.57 -0.06
CA THR A 121 9.70 -12.11 0.07
C THR A 121 11.06 -11.59 0.53
N ALA A 122 11.67 -12.19 1.55
CA ALA A 122 12.99 -11.81 2.03
C ALA A 122 14.09 -11.98 0.97
N ARG A 123 14.08 -13.08 0.20
CA ARG A 123 15.04 -13.28 -0.91
C ARG A 123 14.88 -12.25 -2.03
N ASP A 124 13.64 -11.92 -2.39
CA ASP A 124 13.37 -10.93 -3.44
C ASP A 124 13.73 -9.49 -2.96
N ALA A 125 13.52 -9.18 -1.67
CA ALA A 125 13.97 -7.93 -1.04
C ALA A 125 15.52 -7.81 -1.03
N ALA A 126 16.23 -8.88 -0.70
CA ALA A 126 17.69 -8.89 -0.74
C ALA A 126 18.23 -8.58 -2.15
N ARG A 127 17.60 -9.12 -3.19
CA ARG A 127 17.95 -8.78 -4.60
C ARG A 127 17.75 -7.30 -4.90
N TRP A 128 16.69 -6.69 -4.38
CA TRP A 128 16.46 -5.26 -4.52
C TRP A 128 17.59 -4.46 -3.86
N ALA A 129 17.96 -4.79 -2.61
CA ALA A 129 19.02 -4.13 -1.87
C ALA A 129 20.38 -4.22 -2.59
N GLU A 130 20.68 -5.34 -3.25
CA GLU A 130 21.89 -5.48 -4.09
C GLU A 130 21.83 -4.59 -5.35
N ARG A 131 20.68 -4.53 -6.00
CA ARG A 131 20.51 -3.73 -7.23
C ARG A 131 20.61 -2.24 -6.97
N VAL A 132 19.98 -1.74 -5.92
CA VAL A 132 19.99 -0.30 -5.56
C VAL A 132 21.41 0.20 -5.29
N ARG A 133 22.32 -0.67 -4.84
CA ARG A 133 23.73 -0.32 -4.60
C ARG A 133 24.57 -0.17 -5.88
N ARG A 134 24.07 -0.58 -7.03
CA ARG A 134 24.79 -0.48 -8.31
C ARG A 134 24.68 0.94 -8.85
N ALA A 135 25.79 1.49 -9.30
CA ALA A 135 25.84 2.86 -9.84
C ALA A 135 24.99 3.09 -11.09
N ASP A 136 24.71 2.02 -11.85
CA ASP A 136 23.92 2.02 -13.08
C ASP A 136 22.43 1.71 -12.86
N PHE A 137 21.98 1.65 -11.59
CA PHE A 137 20.61 1.29 -11.27
C PHE A 137 19.60 2.34 -11.76
N SER A 138 18.81 1.97 -12.76
CA SER A 138 17.73 2.80 -13.34
C SER A 138 16.33 2.34 -13.00
N GLY A 139 16.20 1.22 -12.25
CA GLY A 139 14.93 0.60 -11.88
C GLY A 139 14.23 1.34 -10.75
N ARG A 140 13.64 2.51 -11.04
CA ARG A 140 12.91 3.29 -10.04
C ARG A 140 11.46 2.83 -9.93
N VAL A 141 10.91 2.90 -8.72
CA VAL A 141 9.46 2.79 -8.51
C VAL A 141 8.81 4.02 -9.12
N ARG A 142 7.84 3.81 -9.99
CA ARG A 142 7.07 4.91 -10.59
C ARG A 142 5.80 5.13 -9.81
N HIS A 143 5.37 6.37 -9.72
CA HIS A 143 4.11 6.73 -9.11
C HIS A 143 3.25 7.58 -10.04
N ALA A 144 1.97 7.66 -9.72
CA ALA A 144 1.05 8.63 -10.29
C ALA A 144 -0.08 8.88 -9.29
N THR A 145 -0.59 10.11 -9.23
CA THR A 145 -1.83 10.43 -8.50
C THR A 145 -2.90 10.79 -9.50
N HIS A 146 -4.06 10.13 -9.45
CA HIS A 146 -5.17 10.41 -10.35
C HIS A 146 -6.52 10.08 -9.70
N ALA A 147 -7.47 11.00 -9.77
CA ALA A 147 -8.84 10.84 -9.29
C ALA A 147 -8.92 10.31 -7.84
N GLY A 148 -8.10 10.86 -6.93
CA GLY A 148 -8.05 10.49 -5.51
C GLY A 148 -7.47 9.09 -5.28
N THR A 149 -6.57 8.64 -6.14
CA THR A 149 -5.89 7.36 -6.04
C THR A 149 -4.41 7.56 -6.29
N PHE A 150 -3.59 7.05 -5.39
CA PHE A 150 -2.14 7.00 -5.52
C PHE A 150 -1.72 5.64 -6.05
N PHE A 151 -0.98 5.63 -7.14
CA PHE A 151 -0.52 4.44 -7.84
C PHE A 151 0.97 4.24 -7.58
N LEU A 152 1.35 3.02 -7.23
CA LEU A 152 2.73 2.56 -7.21
C LEU A 152 2.93 1.53 -8.32
N PHE A 153 3.78 1.85 -9.28
CA PHE A 153 4.18 0.95 -10.36
C PHE A 153 5.56 0.39 -10.03
N GLY A 154 5.63 -0.89 -9.76
CA GLY A 154 6.87 -1.53 -9.34
C GLY A 154 7.08 -2.90 -9.98
N ASN A 155 8.21 -3.50 -9.67
CA ASN A 155 8.51 -4.90 -9.97
C ASN A 155 8.39 -5.75 -8.70
N ARG A 156 8.62 -7.06 -8.84
CA ARG A 156 8.62 -8.01 -7.73
C ARG A 156 9.53 -7.55 -6.59
N ASP A 157 10.78 -7.22 -6.93
CA ASP A 157 11.82 -7.04 -5.92
C ASP A 157 11.56 -5.78 -5.07
N VAL A 158 11.06 -4.68 -5.67
CA VAL A 158 10.72 -3.48 -4.92
C VAL A 158 9.49 -3.67 -4.03
N PHE A 159 8.47 -4.40 -4.51
CA PHE A 159 7.32 -4.70 -3.65
C PHE A 159 7.69 -5.62 -2.49
N ALA A 160 8.62 -6.57 -2.71
CA ALA A 160 9.16 -7.41 -1.66
C ALA A 160 9.98 -6.60 -0.63
N ALA A 161 10.84 -5.67 -1.09
CA ALA A 161 11.59 -4.79 -0.19
C ALA A 161 10.64 -3.93 0.66
N THR A 162 9.66 -3.28 0.03
CA THR A 162 8.67 -2.48 0.75
C THR A 162 7.86 -3.33 1.75
N ALA A 163 7.56 -4.59 1.41
CA ALA A 163 6.89 -5.49 2.36
C ALA A 163 7.74 -5.75 3.61
N MET A 164 9.06 -5.92 3.45
CA MET A 164 9.97 -6.12 4.58
C MET A 164 10.09 -4.87 5.44
N ASP A 165 10.24 -3.68 4.83
CA ASP A 165 10.29 -2.40 5.54
C ASP A 165 9.01 -2.16 6.37
N LEU A 166 7.85 -2.47 5.80
CA LEU A 166 6.55 -2.37 6.49
C LEU A 166 6.42 -3.39 7.63
N ALA A 167 6.92 -4.62 7.44
CA ALA A 167 6.95 -5.63 8.50
C ALA A 167 7.84 -5.20 9.66
N GLU A 168 9.02 -4.64 9.36
CA GLU A 168 9.92 -4.09 10.37
C GLU A 168 9.27 -2.91 11.11
N ALA A 169 8.64 -1.99 10.38
CA ALA A 169 7.90 -0.87 10.97
C ALA A 169 6.79 -1.34 11.91
N ALA A 170 6.04 -2.38 11.52
CA ALA A 170 5.01 -2.99 12.36
C ALA A 170 5.57 -3.60 13.64
N GLY A 171 6.72 -4.29 13.55
CA GLY A 171 7.37 -4.93 14.70
C GLY A 171 8.02 -3.94 15.66
N ARG A 172 8.70 -2.90 15.15
CA ARG A 172 9.45 -1.92 15.96
C ARG A 172 8.64 -0.73 16.40
N GLY A 173 7.54 -0.42 15.71
CA GLY A 173 6.70 0.74 15.97
C GLY A 173 6.21 0.85 17.41
N PRO A 174 5.66 -0.22 18.03
CA PRO A 174 5.18 -0.19 19.41
C PRO A 174 6.25 0.22 20.43
N CYS A 175 7.53 -0.03 20.15
CA CYS A 175 8.67 0.26 21.03
C CYS A 175 9.24 1.65 20.83
N GLN A 176 8.72 2.46 19.91
CA GLN A 176 9.24 3.80 19.65
C GLN A 176 8.86 4.78 20.76
N LYS A 177 9.78 5.71 21.01
CA LYS A 177 9.58 6.77 22.03
C LYS A 177 8.33 7.60 21.68
N GLY A 178 7.47 7.82 22.65
CA GLY A 178 6.25 8.62 22.52
C GLY A 178 5.04 7.85 21.99
N VAL A 179 5.22 6.65 21.45
CA VAL A 179 4.11 5.84 20.93
C VAL A 179 3.13 5.42 22.03
N ALA A 180 3.64 5.04 23.19
CA ALA A 180 2.79 4.72 24.36
C ALA A 180 1.91 5.90 24.81
N GLN A 181 2.31 7.13 24.52
CA GLN A 181 1.55 8.36 24.78
C GLN A 181 0.63 8.76 23.60
N GLY A 182 0.54 7.93 22.56
CA GLY A 182 -0.31 8.17 21.41
C GLY A 182 0.33 8.98 20.29
N HIS A 183 1.62 9.32 20.37
CA HIS A 183 2.32 10.05 19.32
C HIS A 183 2.63 9.14 18.14
N ALA A 184 2.67 9.72 16.95
CA ALA A 184 3.16 9.03 15.76
C ALA A 184 4.69 8.96 15.78
N ALA A 185 5.25 7.86 15.28
CA ALA A 185 6.68 7.68 15.10
C ALA A 185 7.02 7.43 13.64
N LEU A 186 7.96 8.20 13.09
CA LEU A 186 8.50 7.96 11.76
C LEU A 186 9.33 6.67 11.79
N MET A 187 8.96 5.72 10.94
CA MET A 187 9.61 4.40 10.86
C MET A 187 10.56 4.30 9.68
N THR A 188 10.07 4.69 8.51
CA THR A 188 10.81 4.61 7.23
C THR A 188 10.10 5.48 6.20
N ALA A 189 10.67 5.57 4.99
CA ALA A 189 9.99 6.08 3.81
C ALA A 189 9.86 4.97 2.78
N LEU A 190 8.85 5.05 1.92
CA LEU A 190 8.80 4.16 0.77
C LEU A 190 10.02 4.41 -0.13
N PRO A 191 10.52 3.40 -0.88
CA PRO A 191 11.62 3.59 -1.82
C PRO A 191 11.38 4.81 -2.71
N THR A 192 12.46 5.56 -3.00
CA THR A 192 12.39 6.81 -3.79
C THR A 192 11.50 6.65 -5.02
N LEU A 193 10.46 7.45 -5.07
CA LEU A 193 9.43 7.36 -6.09
C LEU A 193 9.78 8.32 -7.22
N ALA A 194 10.24 7.77 -8.35
CA ALA A 194 10.42 8.57 -9.57
C ALA A 194 9.09 8.72 -10.29
N GLN A 195 8.88 9.89 -10.84
CA GLN A 195 7.70 10.11 -11.65
C GLN A 195 7.73 9.36 -12.98
N ALA A 196 6.55 8.96 -13.46
CA ALA A 196 6.38 8.47 -14.81
C ALA A 196 6.73 9.59 -15.82
N PRO A 197 7.29 9.27 -17.01
CA PRO A 197 7.58 10.28 -18.03
C PRO A 197 6.35 11.13 -18.33
N GLY A 198 6.45 12.44 -18.22
CA GLY A 198 5.40 13.40 -18.57
C GLY A 198 4.76 14.19 -17.43
N GLY A 199 5.23 14.10 -16.21
CA GLY A 199 4.62 14.89 -15.15
C GLY A 199 5.43 14.98 -13.83
N GLY A 200 5.64 16.15 -13.31
CA GLY A 200 5.92 16.60 -11.96
C GLY A 200 7.24 16.17 -11.30
N HIS A 201 7.30 16.32 -10.00
CA HIS A 201 8.49 16.13 -9.18
C HIS A 201 8.52 14.73 -8.54
N ASP A 202 9.71 14.25 -8.19
CA ASP A 202 9.88 13.08 -7.32
C ASP A 202 9.12 13.36 -6.00
N VAL A 203 8.44 12.33 -5.49
CA VAL A 203 7.68 12.44 -4.25
C VAL A 203 8.19 11.47 -3.21
N GLU A 204 7.91 11.76 -1.96
CA GLU A 204 8.23 10.91 -0.83
C GLU A 204 6.95 10.52 -0.09
N VAL A 205 6.87 9.29 0.37
CA VAL A 205 5.81 8.81 1.27
C VAL A 205 6.46 8.29 2.55
N LEU A 206 6.25 9.03 3.62
CA LEU A 206 6.72 8.66 4.95
C LEU A 206 5.82 7.57 5.53
N VAL A 207 6.42 6.55 6.14
CA VAL A 207 5.70 5.50 6.88
C VAL A 207 5.77 5.82 8.35
N LEU A 208 4.60 6.10 8.94
CA LEU A 208 4.48 6.47 10.34
C LEU A 208 3.69 5.39 11.09
N PHE A 209 4.27 4.92 12.19
CA PHE A 209 3.54 4.10 13.14
C PHE A 209 2.72 5.00 14.05
N LYS A 210 1.41 4.75 14.14
CA LYS A 210 0.54 5.42 15.09
C LYS A 210 -0.33 4.41 15.81
N PRO A 211 -0.24 4.30 17.15
CA PRO A 211 -1.09 3.40 17.90
C PRO A 211 -2.54 3.88 17.77
N ARG A 212 -3.45 2.97 17.54
CA ARG A 212 -4.87 3.26 17.70
C ARG A 212 -5.31 2.85 19.10
N PRO A 213 -6.10 3.68 19.78
CA PRO A 213 -6.71 3.25 21.03
C PRO A 213 -7.50 1.97 20.76
N PRO A 214 -7.48 0.99 21.66
CA PRO A 214 -8.39 -0.13 21.60
C PRO A 214 -9.79 0.45 21.45
N HIS A 215 -10.61 -0.11 20.53
CA HIS A 215 -11.98 0.37 20.32
C HIS A 215 -12.66 0.47 21.69
N ALA A 216 -12.92 1.68 22.16
CA ALA A 216 -13.85 1.85 23.25
C ALA A 216 -15.13 1.13 22.77
N HIS A 217 -15.54 0.08 23.51
CA HIS A 217 -16.84 -0.52 23.31
C HIS A 217 -17.83 0.64 23.36
N VAL A 218 -18.38 0.99 22.19
CA VAL A 218 -19.54 1.89 22.15
C VAL A 218 -20.61 1.11 22.93
N ALA A 219 -20.77 1.49 24.21
CA ALA A 219 -21.87 1.01 24.99
C ALA A 219 -23.12 1.30 24.18
N ARG A 220 -23.82 0.27 23.74
CA ARG A 220 -25.14 0.44 23.11
C ARG A 220 -25.94 1.29 24.06
N PRO A 221 -26.47 2.45 23.63
CA PRO A 221 -27.42 3.17 24.48
C PRO A 221 -28.52 2.19 24.78
N GLY A 222 -28.76 2.01 26.08
CA GLY A 222 -29.69 1.02 26.62
C GLY A 222 -31.07 1.14 26.01
N SER A 223 -31.60 0.01 25.64
CA SER A 223 -33.02 -0.23 25.41
C SER A 223 -33.87 0.11 26.65
#